data_3785d49f12a8f5edc181cc034474f57b
#
_entry.id   3785d49f12a8f5edc181cc034474f57b
#
_cell.length_a   1.000
_cell.length_b   1.000
_cell.length_c   1.000
_cell.angle_alpha   90.00
_cell.angle_beta   90.00
_cell.angle_gamma   90.00
#
_symmetry.space_group_name_H-M   'P 1'
#
loop_
_entity.id
_entity.type
_entity.pdbx_description
1 polymer ?
#
loop_
_entity_poly.entity_id
_entity_poly.type
_entity_poly.pdbx_seq_one_letter_code
_entity_poly.pdbx_strand_id
1 'polypeptide(L)'
;MTSHRSFVRPWLIPLVLLAWGCGDPSAVDADPPTPALRAAMAKPSSGGLVSCSSLPYDSVTQVIGPKGGVVVVGPHFLWVDSLALQAPVTITAVAPSGRVRSVRFKPDGLVFQKTAFLVTSYANCNVKQVSAPKIAQISDAMEILGYLGSASGTDTVFAKTYDKTLYVGGELHHFSNYAVAW
;
A
#
# COMPACT_ATOMS: atom_id res chain seq x y z
N MET A 1 -0.25 23.35 64.07
CA MET A 1 -1.57 23.89 64.51
C MET A 1 -2.53 23.46 63.47
N THR A 2 -3.28 22.62 63.84
CA THR A 2 -4.58 22.01 64.11
C THR A 2 -4.90 21.04 62.98
N SER A 3 -4.85 19.74 63.07
CA SER A 3 -5.57 18.71 63.85
C SER A 3 -7.11 18.78 63.71
N HIS A 4 -7.70 17.79 63.01
CA HIS A 4 -9.00 17.13 63.29
C HIS A 4 -9.10 15.93 62.34
N ARG A 5 -8.87 14.75 62.80
CA ARG A 5 -9.62 13.71 63.51
C ARG A 5 -10.92 13.27 62.81
N SER A 6 -10.83 12.03 62.31
CA SER A 6 -11.72 10.89 62.47
C SER A 6 -13.23 11.09 62.41
N PHE A 7 -13.90 10.29 61.59
CA PHE A 7 -15.05 9.47 62.06
C PHE A 7 -15.21 8.21 61.18
N VAL A 8 -14.96 7.10 61.84
CA VAL A 8 -15.28 5.75 61.38
C VAL A 8 -16.74 5.48 61.76
N ARG A 9 -17.50 4.94 60.85
CA ARG A 9 -18.78 4.32 61.20
C ARG A 9 -18.98 3.06 60.41
N PRO A 10 -19.03 1.91 61.07
CA PRO A 10 -19.36 0.63 60.46
C PRO A 10 -20.90 0.47 60.46
N TRP A 11 -21.48 -0.01 59.37
CA TRP A 11 -22.81 -0.55 59.39
C TRP A 11 -22.82 -1.95 58.81
N LEU A 12 -23.25 -2.83 59.66
CA LEU A 12 -23.43 -4.25 59.56
C LEU A 12 -24.62 -4.61 58.66
N ILE A 13 -24.41 -5.51 57.76
CA ILE A 13 -25.14 -6.72 57.32
C ILE A 13 -26.67 -6.72 57.41
N PRO A 14 -27.42 -7.23 56.37
CA PRO A 14 -27.71 -8.65 56.43
C PRO A 14 -27.51 -9.42 55.12
N LEU A 15 -27.04 -10.61 55.33
CA LEU A 15 -27.01 -11.79 54.51
C LEU A 15 -28.43 -12.17 54.08
N VAL A 16 -28.75 -12.21 52.82
CA VAL A 16 -29.93 -12.92 52.28
C VAL A 16 -29.42 -13.94 51.28
N LEU A 17 -29.37 -15.16 51.72
CA LEU A 17 -29.29 -16.36 50.92
C LEU A 17 -30.66 -16.61 50.28
N LEU A 18 -30.75 -16.55 48.99
CA LEU A 18 -31.77 -17.26 48.22
C LEU A 18 -31.10 -17.96 47.06
N ALA A 19 -31.11 -19.25 47.18
CA ALA A 19 -30.69 -20.21 46.18
C ALA A 19 -31.77 -20.36 45.09
N TRP A 20 -31.28 -20.96 44.01
CA TRP A 20 -32.00 -21.71 42.97
C TRP A 20 -32.32 -20.91 41.71
N GLY A 21 -31.54 -21.25 40.71
CA GLY A 21 -31.78 -21.01 39.31
C GLY A 21 -30.64 -21.62 38.50
N CYS A 22 -30.66 -22.95 38.35
CA CYS A 22 -29.96 -23.59 37.24
C CYS A 22 -30.60 -23.09 35.96
N GLY A 23 -29.93 -22.17 35.29
CA GLY A 23 -30.15 -21.83 33.91
C GLY A 23 -28.83 -22.14 33.20
N ASP A 24 -28.80 -23.19 32.39
CA ASP A 24 -27.71 -23.44 31.44
C ASP A 24 -27.50 -22.17 30.63
N PRO A 25 -26.31 -21.58 30.65
CA PRO A 25 -25.94 -20.72 29.55
C PRO A 25 -25.69 -21.65 28.37
N SER A 26 -26.68 -21.79 27.49
CA SER A 26 -26.41 -22.29 26.15
C SER A 26 -25.21 -21.54 25.65
N ALA A 27 -24.07 -22.25 25.56
CA ALA A 27 -22.96 -21.81 24.81
C ALA A 27 -23.48 -21.56 23.39
N VAL A 28 -23.68 -20.30 23.05
CA VAL A 28 -23.78 -19.90 21.65
C VAL A 28 -22.39 -20.21 21.13
N ASP A 29 -22.25 -21.39 20.54
CA ASP A 29 -21.14 -21.66 19.64
C ASP A 29 -21.15 -20.48 18.65
N ALA A 30 -20.27 -19.51 18.90
CA ALA A 30 -19.94 -18.54 17.90
C ALA A 30 -19.23 -19.34 16.81
N ASP A 31 -20.02 -19.77 15.84
CA ASP A 31 -19.51 -20.32 14.60
C ASP A 31 -18.34 -19.44 14.14
N PRO A 32 -17.16 -20.02 13.95
CA PRO A 32 -16.04 -19.25 13.39
C PRO A 32 -16.54 -18.68 12.08
N PRO A 33 -16.27 -17.38 11.80
CA PRO A 33 -16.81 -16.72 10.61
C PRO A 33 -16.50 -17.57 9.39
N THR A 34 -17.58 -18.05 8.79
CA THR A 34 -17.54 -18.92 7.62
C THR A 34 -16.59 -18.38 6.56
N PRO A 35 -15.82 -19.26 5.88
CA PRO A 35 -14.89 -18.87 4.80
C PRO A 35 -15.50 -18.03 3.69
N ALA A 36 -16.83 -17.98 3.61
CA ALA A 36 -17.58 -17.17 2.65
C ALA A 36 -17.34 -15.66 2.77
N LEU A 37 -17.07 -15.14 3.97
CA LEU A 37 -16.72 -13.72 4.14
C LEU A 37 -15.31 -13.38 3.64
N ARG A 38 -14.42 -14.36 3.55
CA ARG A 38 -13.11 -14.17 2.89
C ARG A 38 -13.20 -14.21 1.36
N ALA A 39 -14.19 -14.88 0.82
CA ALA A 39 -14.40 -14.96 -0.63
C ALA A 39 -15.07 -13.69 -1.22
N ALA A 40 -15.70 -12.87 -0.38
CA ALA A 40 -16.28 -11.59 -0.79
C ALA A 40 -15.24 -10.43 -0.84
N MET A 41 -14.02 -10.66 -0.38
CA MET A 41 -12.91 -9.75 -0.66
C MET A 41 -12.45 -9.99 -2.09
N ALA A 42 -13.11 -9.26 -3.00
CA ALA A 42 -12.67 -8.95 -4.34
C ALA A 42 -11.71 -9.97 -4.97
N LYS A 43 -12.26 -10.94 -5.69
CA LYS A 43 -11.50 -11.59 -6.77
C LYS A 43 -10.91 -10.45 -7.59
N PRO A 44 -9.59 -10.25 -7.61
CA PRO A 44 -9.00 -9.22 -8.44
C PRO A 44 -9.48 -9.51 -9.87
N SER A 45 -10.03 -8.48 -10.50
CA SER A 45 -10.35 -8.51 -11.91
C SER A 45 -9.22 -9.20 -12.67
N SER A 46 -9.53 -9.99 -13.66
CA SER A 46 -8.67 -10.90 -14.45
C SER A 46 -7.48 -10.21 -15.16
N GLY A 47 -6.87 -9.23 -14.51
CA GLY A 47 -5.62 -8.60 -14.91
C GLY A 47 -4.44 -9.43 -14.43
N GLY A 48 -3.44 -9.60 -15.26
CA GLY A 48 -2.18 -10.27 -14.92
C GLY A 48 -0.98 -9.33 -15.05
N LEU A 49 0.14 -9.72 -14.45
CA LEU A 49 1.38 -9.00 -14.66
C LEU A 49 1.83 -9.13 -16.11
N VAL A 50 2.34 -8.02 -16.66
CA VAL A 50 2.80 -7.99 -18.03
C VAL A 50 4.16 -8.68 -18.14
N SER A 51 4.28 -9.64 -19.06
CA SER A 51 5.56 -10.29 -19.37
C SER A 51 6.32 -9.50 -20.45
N CYS A 52 7.58 -9.23 -20.18
CA CYS A 52 8.45 -8.43 -21.04
C CYS A 52 9.74 -9.20 -21.39
N SER A 53 10.60 -8.59 -22.20
CA SER A 53 11.98 -9.04 -22.31
C SER A 53 12.69 -8.90 -20.98
N SER A 54 13.57 -9.86 -20.64
CA SER A 54 14.31 -9.83 -19.37
C SER A 54 15.19 -8.60 -19.27
N LEU A 55 15.22 -8.00 -18.08
CA LEU A 55 16.16 -6.95 -17.72
C LEU A 55 17.10 -7.43 -16.60
N PRO A 56 18.32 -6.88 -16.53
CA PRO A 56 19.22 -7.11 -15.42
C PRO A 56 18.66 -6.44 -14.13
N TYR A 57 19.21 -6.85 -13.00
CA TYR A 57 19.00 -6.15 -11.72
C TYR A 57 19.57 -4.73 -11.79
N ASP A 58 18.83 -3.78 -11.24
CA ASP A 58 19.29 -2.40 -11.03
C ASP A 58 18.81 -1.88 -9.68
N SER A 59 19.61 -0.98 -9.09
CA SER A 59 19.27 -0.38 -7.79
C SER A 59 19.92 0.99 -7.66
N VAL A 60 19.19 1.93 -7.11
CA VAL A 60 19.65 3.28 -6.83
C VAL A 60 19.24 3.69 -5.42
N THR A 61 20.13 4.42 -4.74
CA THR A 61 19.80 5.07 -3.46
C THR A 61 20.10 6.57 -3.60
N GLN A 62 19.11 7.38 -3.26
CA GLN A 62 19.16 8.83 -3.40
C GLN A 62 18.43 9.51 -2.24
N VAL A 63 18.93 10.66 -1.80
CA VAL A 63 18.23 11.50 -0.82
C VAL A 63 17.32 12.47 -1.57
N ILE A 64 16.02 12.40 -1.27
CA ILE A 64 15.01 13.34 -1.78
C ILE A 64 14.48 14.14 -0.59
N GLY A 65 14.39 15.43 -0.74
CA GLY A 65 13.94 16.35 0.30
C GLY A 65 12.70 17.16 -0.12
N PRO A 66 12.39 18.25 0.64
CA PRO A 66 11.22 19.09 0.37
C PRO A 66 11.20 19.77 -1.00
N LYS A 67 12.33 19.84 -1.68
CA LYS A 67 12.38 20.37 -3.07
C LYS A 67 11.87 19.39 -4.11
N GLY A 68 11.58 18.16 -3.71
CA GLY A 68 11.24 17.08 -4.63
C GLY A 68 12.45 16.57 -5.41
N GLY A 69 12.19 15.80 -6.45
CA GLY A 69 13.23 15.23 -7.32
C GLY A 69 12.74 14.04 -8.12
N VAL A 70 13.65 13.42 -8.85
CA VAL A 70 13.37 12.23 -9.65
C VAL A 70 14.34 11.14 -9.27
N VAL A 71 13.84 9.93 -9.05
CA VAL A 71 14.64 8.72 -8.86
C VAL A 71 14.44 7.83 -10.08
N VAL A 72 15.54 7.41 -10.70
CA VAL A 72 15.50 6.55 -11.90
C VAL A 72 16.17 5.23 -11.58
N VAL A 73 15.48 4.12 -11.85
CA VAL A 73 16.01 2.77 -11.69
C VAL A 73 15.46 1.86 -12.79
N GLY A 74 16.34 1.30 -13.59
CA GLY A 74 15.93 0.52 -14.77
C GLY A 74 14.92 1.27 -15.64
N PRO A 75 13.76 0.69 -15.94
CA PRO A 75 12.72 1.33 -16.76
C PRO A 75 11.75 2.21 -15.95
N HIS A 76 12.03 2.46 -14.66
CA HIS A 76 11.12 3.13 -13.73
C HIS A 76 11.63 4.53 -13.39
N PHE A 77 10.70 5.47 -13.30
CA PHE A 77 10.91 6.86 -12.93
C PHE A 77 9.94 7.19 -11.79
N LEU A 78 10.47 7.51 -10.62
CA LEU A 78 9.69 8.05 -9.52
C LEU A 78 9.86 9.57 -9.52
N TRP A 79 8.78 10.28 -9.76
CA TRP A 79 8.70 11.72 -9.67
C TRP A 79 8.11 12.13 -8.33
N VAL A 80 8.88 12.85 -7.55
CA VAL A 80 8.45 13.39 -6.24
C VAL A 80 8.34 14.90 -6.35
N ASP A 81 7.13 15.42 -6.19
CA ASP A 81 6.88 16.85 -6.26
C ASP A 81 7.48 17.61 -5.08
N SER A 82 7.64 18.93 -5.25
CA SER A 82 8.03 19.80 -4.15
C SER A 82 6.97 19.73 -3.03
N LEU A 83 7.45 19.69 -1.79
CA LEU A 83 6.64 19.57 -0.57
C LEU A 83 5.87 18.23 -0.44
N ALA A 84 6.15 17.24 -1.29
CA ALA A 84 5.66 15.88 -1.10
C ALA A 84 6.34 15.18 0.10
N LEU A 85 7.55 15.62 0.45
CA LEU A 85 8.27 15.21 1.66
C LEU A 85 8.57 16.45 2.51
N GLN A 86 8.37 16.35 3.82
CA GLN A 86 8.64 17.46 4.76
C GLN A 86 10.12 17.56 5.15
N ALA A 87 10.83 16.45 5.09
CA ALA A 87 12.24 16.34 5.44
C ALA A 87 12.98 15.48 4.41
N PRO A 88 14.31 15.57 4.33
CA PRO A 88 15.10 14.67 3.50
C PRO A 88 14.91 13.22 3.90
N VAL A 89 14.63 12.36 2.93
CA VAL A 89 14.46 10.92 3.08
C VAL A 89 15.42 10.21 2.14
N THR A 90 16.16 9.23 2.65
CA THR A 90 16.95 8.34 1.81
C THR A 90 16.04 7.31 1.17
N ILE A 91 15.84 7.43 -0.13
CA ILE A 91 15.01 6.53 -0.93
C ILE A 91 15.92 5.54 -1.64
N THR A 92 15.63 4.24 -1.46
CA THR A 92 16.22 3.17 -2.24
C THR A 92 15.16 2.60 -3.17
N ALA A 93 15.44 2.59 -4.46
CA ALA A 93 14.61 1.97 -5.48
C ALA A 93 15.36 0.76 -6.05
N VAL A 94 14.68 -0.37 -6.18
CA VAL A 94 15.22 -1.63 -6.69
C VAL A 94 14.34 -2.13 -7.83
N ALA A 95 14.92 -2.30 -9.00
CA ALA A 95 14.33 -3.02 -10.13
C ALA A 95 14.92 -4.44 -10.18
N PRO A 96 14.17 -5.48 -9.74
CA PRO A 96 14.67 -6.85 -9.77
C PRO A 96 14.93 -7.32 -11.19
N SER A 97 15.92 -8.22 -11.36
CA SER A 97 16.11 -8.90 -12.64
C SER A 97 14.88 -9.74 -12.99
N GLY A 98 14.56 -9.84 -14.27
CA GLY A 98 13.47 -10.71 -14.72
C GLY A 98 12.65 -10.14 -15.86
N ARG A 99 11.50 -10.78 -16.09
CA ARG A 99 10.59 -10.50 -17.21
C ARG A 99 9.38 -9.63 -16.82
N VAL A 100 9.22 -9.33 -15.55
CA VAL A 100 8.18 -8.42 -15.05
C VAL A 100 8.80 -7.06 -14.79
N ARG A 101 8.19 -6.00 -15.27
CA ARG A 101 8.59 -4.63 -14.96
C ARG A 101 8.09 -4.29 -13.58
N SER A 102 8.90 -4.62 -12.55
CA SER A 102 8.57 -4.34 -11.16
C SER A 102 9.62 -3.45 -10.51
N VAL A 103 9.21 -2.68 -9.51
CA VAL A 103 10.06 -1.82 -8.70
C VAL A 103 9.64 -1.91 -7.25
N ARG A 104 10.62 -1.88 -6.35
CA ARG A 104 10.44 -1.86 -4.88
C ARG A 104 11.05 -0.59 -4.33
N PHE A 105 10.33 0.09 -3.45
CA PHE A 105 10.81 1.31 -2.81
C PHE A 105 11.00 1.11 -1.31
N LYS A 106 12.06 1.73 -0.78
CA LYS A 106 12.36 1.82 0.64
C LYS A 106 12.53 3.30 1.03
N PRO A 107 12.13 3.67 2.28
CA PRO A 107 11.58 2.82 3.35
C PRO A 107 10.14 2.39 3.03
N ASP A 108 9.77 1.17 3.42
CA ASP A 108 8.42 0.66 3.22
C ASP A 108 7.41 1.54 3.96
N GLY A 109 6.24 1.74 3.33
CA GLY A 109 5.15 2.49 3.92
C GLY A 109 5.40 4.00 4.04
N LEU A 110 6.47 4.56 3.46
CA LEU A 110 6.64 6.01 3.38
C LEU A 110 5.42 6.63 2.71
N VAL A 111 4.76 7.56 3.40
CA VAL A 111 3.58 8.28 2.89
C VAL A 111 3.99 9.67 2.41
N PHE A 112 3.48 10.06 1.25
CA PHE A 112 3.70 11.38 0.68
C PHE A 112 2.61 12.36 1.13
N GLN A 113 2.99 13.61 1.40
CA GLN A 113 2.05 14.70 1.71
C GLN A 113 1.32 15.21 0.46
N LYS A 114 1.93 15.04 -0.69
CA LYS A 114 1.35 15.26 -2.01
C LYS A 114 1.59 14.02 -2.85
N THR A 115 0.73 13.76 -3.81
CA THR A 115 0.88 12.66 -4.74
C THR A 115 2.22 12.71 -5.44
N ALA A 116 2.96 11.60 -5.38
CA ALA A 116 4.10 11.35 -6.24
C ALA A 116 3.63 10.55 -7.47
N PHE A 117 4.47 10.44 -8.48
CA PHE A 117 4.11 9.74 -9.72
C PHE A 117 5.15 8.67 -10.03
N LEU A 118 4.67 7.46 -10.26
CA LEU A 118 5.49 6.38 -10.79
C LEU A 118 5.21 6.22 -12.28
N VAL A 119 6.26 6.32 -13.08
CA VAL A 119 6.20 6.10 -14.53
C VAL A 119 7.08 4.91 -14.86
N THR A 120 6.57 3.99 -15.65
CA THR A 120 7.28 2.76 -16.02
C THR A 120 7.21 2.54 -17.51
N SER A 121 8.35 2.28 -18.15
CA SER A 121 8.39 1.84 -19.54
C SER A 121 7.96 0.38 -19.65
N TYR A 122 7.03 0.10 -20.56
CA TYR A 122 6.66 -1.25 -20.95
C TYR A 122 7.11 -1.58 -22.38
N ALA A 123 8.10 -0.87 -22.88
CA ALA A 123 8.75 -1.21 -24.13
C ALA A 123 9.25 -2.68 -24.10
N ASN A 124 9.09 -3.39 -25.22
CA ASN A 124 9.42 -4.81 -25.34
C ASN A 124 8.63 -5.74 -24.38
N CYS A 125 7.45 -5.29 -23.98
CA CYS A 125 6.50 -6.11 -23.22
C CYS A 125 5.43 -6.69 -24.15
N ASN A 126 4.93 -7.88 -23.80
CA ASN A 126 3.82 -8.49 -24.52
C ASN A 126 2.50 -7.91 -24.01
N VAL A 127 2.15 -6.73 -24.48
CA VAL A 127 0.90 -6.03 -24.14
C VAL A 127 -0.20 -6.49 -25.10
N LYS A 128 -1.26 -7.07 -24.56
CA LYS A 128 -2.45 -7.40 -25.36
C LYS A 128 -3.14 -6.11 -25.76
N GLN A 129 -3.50 -5.98 -27.04
CA GLN A 129 -4.13 -4.77 -27.59
C GLN A 129 -5.50 -4.41 -26.97
N VAL A 130 -6.04 -5.27 -26.11
CA VAL A 130 -7.41 -5.16 -25.58
C VAL A 130 -7.48 -4.35 -24.28
N SER A 131 -6.37 -4.17 -23.57
CA SER A 131 -6.36 -3.47 -22.29
C SER A 131 -5.15 -2.53 -22.20
N ALA A 132 -5.40 -1.28 -21.82
CA ALA A 132 -4.34 -0.35 -21.53
C ALA A 132 -3.55 -0.84 -20.30
N PRO A 133 -2.20 -0.82 -20.34
CA PRO A 133 -1.39 -1.16 -19.18
C PRO A 133 -1.68 -0.23 -18.01
N LYS A 134 -1.57 -0.77 -16.81
CA LYS A 134 -1.71 -0.04 -15.53
C LYS A 134 -0.52 -0.37 -14.64
N ILE A 135 -0.32 0.44 -13.61
CA ILE A 135 0.60 0.09 -12.53
C ILE A 135 -0.23 -0.57 -11.42
N ALA A 136 0.17 -1.77 -11.03
CA ALA A 136 -0.41 -2.48 -9.91
C ALA A 136 0.52 -2.41 -8.70
N GLN A 137 -0.05 -2.26 -7.51
CA GLN A 137 0.61 -2.60 -6.26
C GLN A 137 0.63 -4.11 -6.13
N ILE A 138 1.78 -4.67 -5.77
CA ILE A 138 1.99 -6.11 -5.65
C ILE A 138 2.55 -6.51 -4.28
N SER A 139 2.29 -7.76 -3.88
CA SER A 139 2.95 -8.39 -2.74
C SER A 139 4.36 -8.84 -3.09
N ASP A 140 5.14 -9.27 -2.09
CA ASP A 140 6.45 -9.92 -2.32
C ASP A 140 6.33 -11.22 -3.13
N ALA A 141 5.16 -11.88 -3.08
CA ALA A 141 4.84 -13.06 -3.89
C ALA A 141 4.36 -12.69 -5.31
N MET A 142 4.46 -11.43 -5.73
CA MET A 142 4.02 -10.92 -7.04
C MET A 142 2.50 -11.02 -7.26
N GLU A 143 1.71 -11.07 -6.21
CA GLU A 143 0.24 -11.03 -6.29
C GLU A 143 -0.24 -9.59 -6.38
N ILE A 144 -1.22 -9.32 -7.25
CA ILE A 144 -1.82 -8.00 -7.42
C ILE A 144 -2.70 -7.70 -6.21
N LEU A 145 -2.37 -6.65 -5.46
CA LEU A 145 -3.13 -6.16 -4.32
C LEU A 145 -4.12 -5.06 -4.71
N GLY A 146 -3.82 -4.32 -5.77
CA GLY A 146 -4.65 -3.23 -6.28
C GLY A 146 -3.97 -2.54 -7.45
N TYR A 147 -4.63 -1.54 -8.02
CA TYR A 147 -4.08 -0.73 -9.09
C TYR A 147 -3.94 0.72 -8.65
N LEU A 148 -2.89 1.38 -9.10
CA LEU A 148 -2.74 2.81 -8.91
C LEU A 148 -3.77 3.56 -9.76
N GLY A 149 -4.21 4.71 -9.25
CA GLY A 149 -4.95 5.68 -10.03
C GLY A 149 -4.14 6.04 -11.28
N SER A 150 -4.81 6.06 -12.42
CA SER A 150 -4.16 6.53 -13.64
C SER A 150 -3.70 7.98 -13.42
N ALA A 151 -2.46 8.26 -13.71
CA ALA A 151 -1.97 9.61 -13.79
C ALA A 151 -2.79 10.32 -14.89
N SER A 152 -3.88 10.98 -14.51
CA SER A 152 -4.82 11.58 -15.45
C SER A 152 -4.91 13.09 -15.29
N GLY A 153 -4.87 13.77 -16.39
CA GLY A 153 -5.40 15.11 -16.55
C GLY A 153 -4.53 16.30 -16.12
N THR A 154 -3.80 16.22 -15.05
CA THR A 154 -2.82 17.25 -14.63
C THR A 154 -1.41 16.97 -15.14
N ASP A 155 -1.24 15.85 -15.79
CA ASP A 155 0.05 15.33 -16.24
C ASP A 155 0.51 15.89 -17.56
N THR A 156 0.45 17.21 -17.68
CA THR A 156 1.12 17.89 -18.78
C THR A 156 2.60 17.53 -18.86
N VAL A 157 3.22 17.22 -17.71
CA VAL A 157 4.62 16.78 -17.63
C VAL A 157 4.76 15.37 -18.17
N PHE A 158 3.95 14.41 -17.69
CA PHE A 158 3.94 13.05 -18.18
C PHE A 158 3.60 12.98 -19.67
N ALA A 159 2.50 13.61 -20.08
CA ALA A 159 2.04 13.59 -21.46
C ALA A 159 3.00 14.27 -22.44
N LYS A 160 3.79 15.24 -21.99
CA LYS A 160 4.81 15.91 -22.82
C LYS A 160 6.15 15.20 -22.84
N THR A 161 6.49 14.49 -21.76
CA THR A 161 7.82 13.90 -21.56
C THR A 161 7.89 12.45 -22.01
N TYR A 162 6.78 11.70 -21.91
CA TYR A 162 6.76 10.26 -22.16
C TYR A 162 5.76 9.88 -23.23
N ASP A 163 6.18 9.01 -24.14
CA ASP A 163 5.31 8.42 -25.14
C ASP A 163 4.35 7.41 -24.48
N LYS A 164 3.06 7.72 -24.49
CA LYS A 164 1.99 6.88 -23.91
C LYS A 164 1.91 5.48 -24.53
N THR A 165 2.51 5.28 -25.70
CA THR A 165 2.58 3.96 -26.34
C THR A 165 3.68 3.08 -25.76
N LEU A 166 4.57 3.63 -24.93
CA LEU A 166 5.72 2.95 -24.35
C LEU A 166 5.81 3.09 -22.83
N TYR A 167 5.02 3.98 -22.22
CA TYR A 167 5.04 4.28 -20.81
C TYR A 167 3.66 4.28 -20.19
N VAL A 168 3.59 3.82 -18.95
CA VAL A 168 2.41 3.89 -18.09
C VAL A 168 2.76 4.64 -16.83
N GLY A 169 1.87 5.53 -16.40
CA GLY A 169 2.00 6.31 -15.16
C GLY A 169 0.89 6.00 -14.17
N GLY A 170 1.23 6.09 -12.90
CA GLY A 170 0.28 5.94 -11.79
C GLY A 170 0.60 6.88 -10.64
N GLU A 171 -0.46 7.31 -9.94
CA GLU A 171 -0.36 8.12 -8.75
C GLU A 171 0.11 7.30 -7.56
N LEU A 172 1.12 7.80 -6.87
CA LEU A 172 1.77 7.11 -5.75
C LEU A 172 1.55 7.90 -4.45
N HIS A 173 0.83 7.30 -3.52
CA HIS A 173 0.55 7.92 -2.22
C HIS A 173 1.48 7.41 -1.12
N HIS A 174 2.01 6.21 -1.26
CA HIS A 174 2.93 5.59 -0.30
C HIS A 174 3.90 4.64 -1.02
N PHE A 175 5.00 4.27 -0.34
CA PHE A 175 5.92 3.27 -0.86
C PHE A 175 5.44 1.84 -0.62
N SER A 176 5.64 1.00 -1.63
CA SER A 176 5.37 -0.43 -1.66
C SER A 176 6.14 -1.06 -2.84
N ASN A 177 5.71 -2.24 -3.27
CA ASN A 177 6.17 -2.88 -4.50
C ASN A 177 5.14 -2.63 -5.61
N TYR A 178 5.60 -2.34 -6.79
CA TYR A 178 4.76 -2.03 -7.94
C TYR A 178 5.22 -2.77 -9.19
N ALA A 179 4.27 -3.06 -10.08
CA ALA A 179 4.57 -3.69 -11.37
C ALA A 179 3.59 -3.26 -12.46
N VAL A 180 3.99 -3.43 -13.72
CA VAL A 180 3.09 -3.24 -14.86
C VAL A 180 2.16 -4.42 -15.00
N ALA A 181 0.87 -4.13 -15.13
CA ALA A 181 -0.23 -5.10 -15.25
C ALA A 181 -1.29 -4.61 -16.25
N TRP A 182 -2.32 -5.39 -16.51
CA TRP A 182 -3.54 -5.04 -17.28
C TRP A 182 -4.82 -5.27 -16.50
#